data_31e6ec52a6f370b8e9233aa3bed78418
#
_entry.id   31e6ec52a6f370b8e9233aa3bed78418
#
_cell.length_a   1.000
_cell.length_b   1.000
_cell.length_c   1.000
_cell.angle_alpha   90.00
_cell.angle_beta   90.00
_cell.angle_gamma   90.00
#
_symmetry.space_group_name_H-M   'P 1'
#
loop_
_entity.id
_entity.type
_entity.pdbx_description
1 polymer ?
#
loop_
_entity_poly.entity_id
_entity_poly.type
_entity_poly.pdbx_seq_one_letter_code
_entity_poly.pdbx_strand_id
1 'polypeptide(L)'
;MMSISDSSSRKPQTSLYDTVSPEQSPADVAPPVGDTPPQVLARDAAAGRRGAAWRLMLWIMENDPRAVVAVSSLDDDRLAENLLGFIATGTWAGKPFVVPIPLRTAHARTRLRTLFLPGSGIEYERAERVLLAHAQDKNPAMRETVAHLLGIIGSPSATSLLIDALSDAVPGVRLQAAKALGRVGDAEAVPVLLKALRGADEQMSSQIFASLVRLGSLAVPALIQKSKSSSAHIRWNCIRALGEIHDRRALPVLVEALQDNDHSVAWMAAKSLPQFGKASLKPVLELLIRAAMTPWLAETASYVLNSYARRDTEAKPILEPLMQRMRGTGFRVGTAVAAQRTLKELQTAGIIASA
;
A
#
# COMPACT_ATOMS: atom_id res chain seq x y z
N MET A 1 -11.66 -44.16 -25.36
CA MET A 1 -11.60 -44.74 -24.01
C MET A 1 -10.29 -44.25 -23.39
N MET A 2 -10.37 -43.26 -22.51
CA MET A 2 -9.56 -43.06 -21.33
C MET A 2 -10.03 -41.76 -20.70
N SER A 3 -10.75 -41.91 -19.64
CA SER A 3 -11.25 -40.86 -18.77
C SER A 3 -10.11 -40.34 -17.90
N ILE A 4 -9.94 -39.03 -17.80
CA ILE A 4 -9.17 -38.42 -16.74
C ILE A 4 -10.11 -37.47 -15.99
N SER A 5 -10.67 -38.00 -14.91
CA SER A 5 -11.26 -37.26 -13.82
C SER A 5 -10.12 -36.92 -12.84
N ASP A 6 -9.85 -35.67 -12.61
CA ASP A 6 -9.29 -35.28 -11.34
C ASP A 6 -9.74 -33.86 -10.97
N SER A 7 -10.81 -33.83 -10.22
CA SER A 7 -11.35 -32.64 -9.58
C SER A 7 -10.70 -32.52 -8.19
N SER A 8 -9.58 -31.82 -8.09
CA SER A 8 -9.05 -31.43 -6.79
C SER A 8 -9.96 -30.35 -6.15
N SER A 9 -10.90 -30.85 -5.36
CA SER A 9 -11.71 -30.04 -4.45
C SER A 9 -10.80 -29.31 -3.43
N ARG A 10 -10.53 -28.02 -3.64
CA ARG A 10 -10.05 -27.15 -2.58
C ARG A 10 -11.14 -27.06 -1.52
N LYS A 11 -10.92 -27.71 -0.37
CA LYS A 11 -11.71 -27.49 0.83
C LYS A 11 -11.68 -26.00 1.17
N PRO A 12 -12.81 -25.34 1.42
CA PRO A 12 -12.82 -23.98 1.96
C PRO A 12 -12.12 -24.00 3.31
N GLN A 13 -11.19 -23.07 3.54
CA GLN A 13 -10.62 -22.83 4.86
C GLN A 13 -11.77 -22.46 5.79
N THR A 14 -12.08 -23.35 6.71
CA THR A 14 -13.05 -23.13 7.79
C THR A 14 -12.60 -21.89 8.58
N SER A 15 -13.43 -20.87 8.57
CA SER A 15 -13.26 -19.67 9.39
C SER A 15 -13.12 -20.10 10.87
N LEU A 16 -12.19 -19.51 11.60
CA LEU A 16 -11.97 -19.68 13.06
C LEU A 16 -13.24 -19.48 13.91
N TYR A 17 -14.35 -19.12 13.29
CA TYR A 17 -15.63 -18.81 13.91
C TYR A 17 -16.65 -19.98 13.86
N ASP A 18 -16.33 -21.09 13.16
CA ASP A 18 -17.27 -22.23 13.00
C ASP A 18 -17.22 -23.27 14.14
N THR A 19 -16.37 -23.05 15.15
CA THR A 19 -16.23 -23.98 16.28
C THR A 19 -16.67 -23.38 17.62
N VAL A 20 -17.88 -22.82 17.71
CA VAL A 20 -18.47 -22.44 19.00
C VAL A 20 -19.66 -23.36 19.28
N SER A 21 -19.50 -24.23 20.29
CA SER A 21 -20.53 -25.11 20.80
C SER A 21 -21.80 -24.35 21.23
N PRO A 22 -23.00 -24.92 21.05
CA PRO A 22 -24.28 -24.25 21.25
C PRO A 22 -24.74 -24.08 22.71
N GLU A 23 -23.86 -24.19 23.69
CA GLU A 23 -24.23 -24.15 25.12
C GLU A 23 -24.10 -22.76 25.77
N GLN A 24 -24.73 -21.71 25.22
CA GLN A 24 -24.97 -20.49 25.96
C GLN A 24 -26.43 -20.08 25.87
N SER A 25 -27.10 -20.00 27.02
CA SER A 25 -28.51 -19.62 27.15
C SER A 25 -28.80 -18.28 26.47
N PRO A 26 -29.89 -18.14 25.71
CA PRO A 26 -30.33 -16.87 25.12
C PRO A 26 -30.56 -15.75 26.15
N ALA A 27 -30.75 -16.07 27.41
CA ALA A 27 -30.99 -15.12 28.49
C ALA A 27 -29.79 -14.21 28.84
N ASP A 28 -28.55 -14.66 28.56
CA ASP A 28 -27.32 -13.85 28.79
C ASP A 28 -27.06 -12.81 27.70
N VAL A 29 -27.82 -12.79 26.64
CA VAL A 29 -27.59 -12.01 25.41
C VAL A 29 -28.67 -10.94 25.16
N ALA A 30 -29.72 -10.89 25.96
CA ALA A 30 -30.79 -9.89 25.77
C ALA A 30 -30.29 -8.47 26.13
N PRO A 31 -30.53 -7.47 25.26
CA PRO A 31 -30.19 -6.09 25.57
C PRO A 31 -30.99 -5.62 26.79
N PRO A 32 -30.44 -4.72 27.62
CA PRO A 32 -31.19 -4.12 28.72
C PRO A 32 -32.44 -3.40 28.15
N VAL A 33 -33.59 -3.69 28.75
CA VAL A 33 -34.88 -3.08 28.38
C VAL A 33 -34.90 -1.66 28.95
N GLY A 34 -34.98 -0.63 28.09
CA GLY A 34 -35.12 0.76 28.50
C GLY A 34 -34.14 1.75 27.83
N ASP A 35 -34.39 3.03 27.99
CA ASP A 35 -33.55 4.15 27.53
C ASP A 35 -32.37 4.35 28.48
N THR A 36 -31.39 3.43 28.43
CA THR A 36 -30.16 3.58 29.21
C THR A 36 -29.34 4.74 28.67
N PRO A 37 -28.93 5.72 29.49
CA PRO A 37 -28.08 6.82 29.03
C PRO A 37 -26.78 6.30 28.38
N PRO A 38 -26.30 6.91 27.30
CA PRO A 38 -25.12 6.47 26.56
C PRO A 38 -23.88 6.24 27.46
N GLN A 39 -23.66 7.11 28.44
CA GLN A 39 -22.52 7.05 29.37
C GLN A 39 -22.59 5.83 30.31
N VAL A 40 -23.81 5.51 30.78
CA VAL A 40 -24.04 4.34 31.64
C VAL A 40 -23.83 3.06 30.83
N LEU A 41 -24.38 3.03 29.60
CA LEU A 41 -24.22 1.89 28.71
C LEU A 41 -22.74 1.65 28.39
N ALA A 42 -21.99 2.70 28.10
CA ALA A 42 -20.57 2.63 27.84
C ALA A 42 -19.75 2.10 29.04
N ARG A 43 -20.05 2.59 30.25
CA ARG A 43 -19.42 2.12 31.49
C ARG A 43 -19.71 0.65 31.74
N ASP A 44 -20.94 0.23 31.54
CA ASP A 44 -21.34 -1.16 31.70
C ASP A 44 -20.70 -2.08 30.65
N ALA A 45 -20.59 -1.62 29.43
CA ALA A 45 -19.86 -2.34 28.36
C ALA A 45 -18.36 -2.43 28.66
N ALA A 46 -17.75 -1.36 29.14
CA ALA A 46 -16.35 -1.34 29.58
C ALA A 46 -16.10 -2.32 30.73
N ALA A 47 -17.05 -2.43 31.68
CA ALA A 47 -17.01 -3.40 32.75
C ALA A 47 -17.24 -4.87 32.33
N GLY A 48 -17.43 -5.13 31.03
CA GLY A 48 -17.62 -6.47 30.48
C GLY A 48 -19.06 -6.99 30.52
N ARG A 49 -20.06 -6.15 30.81
CA ARG A 49 -21.48 -6.55 30.81
C ARG A 49 -21.95 -6.81 29.39
N ARG A 50 -22.24 -8.06 29.08
CA ARG A 50 -22.55 -8.53 27.69
C ARG A 50 -23.75 -7.82 27.07
N GLY A 51 -24.84 -7.60 27.81
CA GLY A 51 -26.02 -6.92 27.32
C GLY A 51 -25.74 -5.46 26.91
N ALA A 52 -24.95 -4.74 27.70
CA ALA A 52 -24.53 -3.39 27.39
C ALA A 52 -23.60 -3.35 26.14
N ALA A 53 -22.63 -4.25 26.07
CA ALA A 53 -21.75 -4.40 24.92
C ALA A 53 -22.53 -4.69 23.62
N TRP A 54 -23.52 -5.59 23.70
CA TRP A 54 -24.37 -5.94 22.58
C TRP A 54 -25.18 -4.74 22.07
N ARG A 55 -25.77 -3.97 22.97
CA ARG A 55 -26.54 -2.76 22.62
C ARG A 55 -25.66 -1.67 22.04
N LEU A 56 -24.49 -1.45 22.60
CA LEU A 56 -23.50 -0.51 22.05
C LEU A 56 -23.13 -0.90 20.62
N MET A 57 -22.88 -2.17 20.35
CA MET A 57 -22.58 -2.64 19.00
C MET A 57 -23.73 -2.45 18.01
N LEU A 58 -24.99 -2.63 18.45
CA LEU A 58 -26.14 -2.33 17.61
C LEU A 58 -26.18 -0.85 17.24
N TRP A 59 -26.01 0.06 18.22
CA TRP A 59 -25.95 1.50 17.93
C TRP A 59 -24.86 1.86 16.91
N ILE A 60 -23.68 1.24 17.06
CA ILE A 60 -22.58 1.44 16.10
C ILE A 60 -22.99 0.97 14.70
N MET A 61 -23.68 -0.17 14.60
CA MET A 61 -24.10 -0.74 13.32
C MET A 61 -25.22 0.06 12.66
N GLU A 62 -26.15 0.59 13.45
CA GLU A 62 -27.28 1.40 13.01
C GLU A 62 -26.86 2.87 12.70
N ASN A 63 -25.59 3.21 12.94
CA ASN A 63 -25.08 4.57 12.85
C ASN A 63 -25.82 5.54 13.78
N ASP A 64 -26.25 5.04 14.93
CA ASP A 64 -26.94 5.82 15.95
C ASP A 64 -25.94 6.82 16.60
N PRO A 65 -26.25 8.13 16.61
CA PRO A 65 -25.36 9.14 17.19
C PRO A 65 -25.04 8.89 18.66
N ARG A 66 -25.91 8.17 19.40
CA ARG A 66 -25.65 7.77 20.78
C ARG A 66 -24.43 6.88 20.93
N ALA A 67 -24.05 6.11 19.90
CA ALA A 67 -22.85 5.30 19.93
C ALA A 67 -21.58 6.15 20.07
N VAL A 68 -21.48 7.25 19.33
CA VAL A 68 -20.33 8.18 19.40
C VAL A 68 -20.27 8.82 20.79
N VAL A 69 -21.42 9.29 21.31
CA VAL A 69 -21.52 9.87 22.66
C VAL A 69 -21.10 8.85 23.72
N ALA A 70 -21.54 7.58 23.59
CA ALA A 70 -21.17 6.51 24.51
C ALA A 70 -19.67 6.26 24.51
N VAL A 71 -19.04 6.11 23.34
CA VAL A 71 -17.63 5.76 23.20
C VAL A 71 -16.72 6.92 23.62
N SER A 72 -17.09 8.17 23.29
CA SER A 72 -16.29 9.36 23.63
C SER A 72 -16.41 9.81 25.09
N SER A 73 -17.43 9.33 25.81
CA SER A 73 -17.72 9.79 27.18
C SER A 73 -16.91 9.11 28.28
N LEU A 74 -16.14 8.06 27.95
CA LEU A 74 -15.37 7.29 28.93
C LEU A 74 -13.91 7.70 28.95
N ASP A 75 -13.39 7.98 30.15
CA ASP A 75 -11.96 8.20 30.40
C ASP A 75 -11.17 6.90 30.63
N ASP A 76 -11.79 5.75 30.42
CA ASP A 76 -11.26 4.42 30.69
C ASP A 76 -10.87 3.72 29.38
N ASP A 77 -9.66 3.18 29.33
CA ASP A 77 -9.14 2.44 28.18
C ASP A 77 -9.87 1.10 27.94
N ARG A 78 -10.53 0.54 28.97
CA ARG A 78 -11.19 -0.78 28.92
C ARG A 78 -12.22 -0.92 27.80
N LEU A 79 -12.97 0.11 27.48
CA LEU A 79 -13.91 0.04 26.37
C LEU A 79 -13.19 -0.08 25.02
N ALA A 80 -12.12 0.68 24.81
CA ALA A 80 -11.31 0.60 23.63
C ALA A 80 -10.61 -0.76 23.51
N GLU A 81 -10.10 -1.32 24.63
CA GLU A 81 -9.52 -2.66 24.70
C GLU A 81 -10.54 -3.75 24.36
N ASN A 82 -11.75 -3.66 24.90
CA ASN A 82 -12.83 -4.61 24.61
C ASN A 82 -13.25 -4.55 23.14
N LEU A 83 -13.37 -3.37 22.57
CA LEU A 83 -13.64 -3.16 21.14
C LEU A 83 -12.51 -3.74 20.26
N LEU A 84 -11.26 -3.48 20.62
CA LEU A 84 -10.10 -4.03 19.94
C LEU A 84 -10.09 -5.56 20.01
N GLY A 85 -10.31 -6.13 21.20
CA GLY A 85 -10.43 -7.58 21.41
C GLY A 85 -11.52 -8.20 20.55
N PHE A 86 -12.68 -7.56 20.44
CA PHE A 86 -13.75 -8.04 19.59
C PHE A 86 -13.40 -7.97 18.10
N ILE A 87 -12.81 -6.88 17.65
CA ILE A 87 -12.39 -6.71 16.24
C ILE A 87 -11.35 -7.77 15.84
N ALA A 88 -10.40 -8.04 16.73
CA ALA A 88 -9.26 -8.92 16.46
C ALA A 88 -9.61 -10.41 16.62
N THR A 89 -10.29 -10.77 17.71
CA THR A 89 -10.43 -12.16 18.16
C THR A 89 -11.86 -12.61 18.42
N GLY A 90 -12.83 -11.70 18.35
CA GLY A 90 -14.23 -12.00 18.72
C GLY A 90 -14.44 -12.14 20.23
N THR A 91 -13.54 -11.58 21.07
CA THR A 91 -13.64 -11.62 22.52
C THR A 91 -14.06 -10.26 23.09
N TRP A 92 -14.81 -10.28 24.21
CA TRP A 92 -15.15 -9.09 24.99
C TRP A 92 -14.73 -9.32 26.43
N ALA A 93 -13.97 -8.41 26.99
CA ALA A 93 -13.36 -8.58 28.32
C ALA A 93 -12.64 -9.93 28.47
N GLY A 94 -11.89 -10.34 27.45
CA GLY A 94 -11.11 -11.59 27.42
C GLY A 94 -11.93 -12.89 27.26
N LYS A 95 -13.26 -12.81 27.11
CA LYS A 95 -14.14 -13.99 26.97
C LYS A 95 -14.77 -14.02 25.58
N PRO A 96 -14.99 -15.21 24.97
CA PRO A 96 -15.70 -15.33 23.70
C PRO A 96 -17.04 -14.58 23.73
N PHE A 97 -17.28 -13.74 22.73
CA PHE A 97 -18.47 -12.91 22.65
C PHE A 97 -19.27 -13.23 21.40
N VAL A 98 -20.39 -13.94 21.61
CA VAL A 98 -21.30 -14.32 20.52
C VAL A 98 -22.23 -13.14 20.22
N VAL A 99 -22.17 -12.65 19.00
CA VAL A 99 -23.05 -11.57 18.52
C VAL A 99 -23.99 -12.10 17.43
N PRO A 100 -25.15 -11.45 17.20
CA PRO A 100 -26.04 -11.77 16.10
C PRO A 100 -25.35 -11.74 14.72
N ILE A 101 -25.87 -12.48 13.77
CA ILE A 101 -25.32 -12.62 12.41
C ILE A 101 -24.94 -11.28 11.76
N PRO A 102 -25.76 -10.20 11.85
CA PRO A 102 -25.40 -8.92 11.22
C PRO A 102 -24.09 -8.34 11.73
N LEU A 103 -23.72 -8.60 12.99
CA LEU A 103 -22.48 -8.10 13.60
C LEU A 103 -21.25 -8.97 13.30
N ARG A 104 -21.44 -10.15 12.69
CA ARG A 104 -20.34 -11.05 12.29
C ARG A 104 -19.79 -10.70 10.90
N THR A 105 -20.40 -9.77 10.18
CA THR A 105 -20.02 -9.42 8.81
C THR A 105 -18.70 -8.63 8.76
N ALA A 106 -18.01 -8.70 7.62
CA ALA A 106 -16.83 -7.86 7.37
C ALA A 106 -17.16 -6.36 7.44
N HIS A 107 -18.39 -5.99 7.05
CA HIS A 107 -18.89 -4.61 7.14
C HIS A 107 -18.97 -4.12 8.60
N ALA A 108 -19.46 -4.96 9.51
CA ALA A 108 -19.51 -4.65 10.94
C ALA A 108 -18.12 -4.38 11.51
N ARG A 109 -17.16 -5.26 11.22
CA ARG A 109 -15.77 -5.08 11.65
C ARG A 109 -15.14 -3.81 11.09
N THR A 110 -15.43 -3.49 9.83
CA THR A 110 -14.96 -2.23 9.23
C THR A 110 -15.50 -1.04 9.99
N ARG A 111 -16.79 -1.02 10.33
CA ARG A 111 -17.40 0.06 11.12
C ARG A 111 -16.81 0.17 12.53
N LEU A 112 -16.60 -0.94 13.22
CA LEU A 112 -15.96 -0.91 14.54
C LEU A 112 -14.53 -0.35 14.48
N ARG A 113 -13.79 -0.66 13.41
CA ARG A 113 -12.45 -0.09 13.18
C ARG A 113 -12.46 1.42 13.00
N THR A 114 -13.53 1.98 12.42
CA THR A 114 -13.62 3.43 12.25
C THR A 114 -13.69 4.19 13.57
N LEU A 115 -14.10 3.56 14.68
CA LEU A 115 -14.11 4.21 16.00
C LEU A 115 -12.71 4.59 16.50
N PHE A 116 -11.67 3.93 15.98
CA PHE A 116 -10.27 4.26 16.29
C PHE A 116 -9.73 5.39 15.41
N LEU A 117 -10.47 5.86 14.42
CA LEU A 117 -10.02 6.96 13.57
C LEU A 117 -10.17 8.30 14.28
N PRO A 118 -9.27 9.25 14.04
CA PRO A 118 -9.37 10.59 14.60
C PRO A 118 -10.76 11.22 14.36
N GLY A 119 -11.41 11.69 15.43
CA GLY A 119 -12.73 12.32 15.37
C GLY A 119 -13.92 11.37 15.23
N SER A 120 -13.71 10.05 15.30
CA SER A 120 -14.78 9.06 15.02
C SER A 120 -15.39 8.38 16.25
N GLY A 121 -14.92 8.69 17.46
CA GLY A 121 -15.48 8.14 18.71
C GLY A 121 -14.46 8.00 19.81
N ILE A 122 -13.41 7.21 19.65
CA ILE A 122 -12.33 7.09 20.63
C ILE A 122 -11.35 8.26 20.44
N GLU A 123 -10.99 8.93 21.53
CA GLU A 123 -9.97 9.97 21.50
C GLU A 123 -8.64 9.43 20.95
N TYR A 124 -7.96 10.21 20.11
CA TYR A 124 -6.75 9.78 19.40
C TYR A 124 -5.66 9.24 20.34
N GLU A 125 -5.35 9.98 21.40
CA GLU A 125 -4.31 9.60 22.36
C GLU A 125 -4.66 8.29 23.09
N ARG A 126 -5.94 8.07 23.37
CA ARG A 126 -6.41 6.82 23.97
C ARG A 126 -6.34 5.66 22.98
N ALA A 127 -6.80 5.87 21.76
CA ALA A 127 -6.70 4.86 20.69
C ALA A 127 -5.24 4.46 20.47
N GLU A 128 -4.35 5.42 20.35
CA GLU A 128 -2.91 5.20 20.19
C GLU A 128 -2.32 4.42 21.36
N ARG A 129 -2.57 4.85 22.59
CA ARG A 129 -2.07 4.18 23.80
C ARG A 129 -2.50 2.71 23.89
N VAL A 130 -3.79 2.43 23.66
CA VAL A 130 -4.33 1.06 23.66
C VAL A 130 -3.69 0.22 22.56
N LEU A 131 -3.56 0.76 21.35
CA LEU A 131 -2.95 0.04 20.24
C LEU A 131 -1.47 -0.26 20.49
N LEU A 132 -0.71 0.71 21.00
CA LEU A 132 0.71 0.51 21.31
C LEU A 132 0.91 -0.56 22.40
N ALA A 133 0.05 -0.59 23.42
CA ALA A 133 0.09 -1.60 24.47
C ALA A 133 -0.12 -3.04 23.95
N HIS A 134 -0.87 -3.21 22.87
CA HIS A 134 -1.16 -4.51 22.25
C HIS A 134 -0.33 -4.83 21.00
N ALA A 135 0.63 -4.01 20.64
CA ALA A 135 1.44 -4.21 19.43
C ALA A 135 2.28 -5.50 19.45
N GLN A 136 2.63 -5.98 20.65
CA GLN A 136 3.37 -7.23 20.87
C GLN A 136 2.53 -8.32 21.57
N ASP A 137 1.20 -8.29 21.42
CA ASP A 137 0.30 -9.27 22.01
C ASP A 137 0.66 -10.70 21.59
N LYS A 138 0.42 -11.69 22.49
CA LYS A 138 0.66 -13.11 22.21
C LYS A 138 -0.19 -13.63 21.05
N ASN A 139 -1.39 -13.09 20.88
CA ASN A 139 -2.32 -13.48 19.82
C ASN A 139 -1.96 -12.77 18.50
N PRO A 140 -1.60 -13.51 17.44
CA PRO A 140 -1.24 -12.91 16.15
C PRO A 140 -2.37 -12.12 15.49
N ALA A 141 -3.65 -12.49 15.69
CA ALA A 141 -4.77 -11.75 15.18
C ALA A 141 -4.90 -10.36 15.84
N MET A 142 -4.51 -10.26 17.12
CA MET A 142 -4.40 -8.98 17.82
C MET A 142 -3.29 -8.14 17.21
N ARG A 143 -2.07 -8.66 17.06
CA ARG A 143 -0.93 -7.95 16.46
C ARG A 143 -1.23 -7.48 15.04
N GLU A 144 -1.88 -8.34 14.22
CA GLU A 144 -2.28 -7.99 12.86
C GLU A 144 -3.28 -6.82 12.84
N THR A 145 -4.31 -6.89 13.71
CA THR A 145 -5.33 -5.83 13.83
C THR A 145 -4.70 -4.52 14.31
N VAL A 146 -3.83 -4.59 15.29
CA VAL A 146 -3.11 -3.44 15.85
C VAL A 146 -2.24 -2.78 14.78
N ALA A 147 -1.42 -3.56 14.06
CA ALA A 147 -0.59 -3.02 12.98
C ALA A 147 -1.44 -2.32 11.90
N HIS A 148 -2.58 -2.92 11.55
CA HIS A 148 -3.53 -2.32 10.62
C HIS A 148 -4.07 -0.97 11.12
N LEU A 149 -4.53 -0.90 12.37
CA LEU A 149 -5.11 0.31 12.95
C LEU A 149 -4.07 1.41 13.16
N LEU A 150 -2.87 1.07 13.66
CA LEU A 150 -1.76 2.02 13.79
C LEU A 150 -1.39 2.66 12.45
N GLY A 151 -1.41 1.87 11.36
CA GLY A 151 -1.21 2.41 10.03
C GLY A 151 -2.36 3.29 9.52
N ILE A 152 -3.59 3.10 10.00
CA ILE A 152 -4.74 3.93 9.60
C ILE A 152 -4.73 5.25 10.35
N ILE A 153 -4.46 5.24 11.64
CA ILE A 153 -4.37 6.47 12.43
C ILE A 153 -3.11 7.28 12.14
N GLY A 154 -2.12 6.68 11.49
CA GLY A 154 -0.88 7.35 11.09
C GLY A 154 0.01 7.72 12.29
N SER A 155 0.03 6.88 13.34
CA SER A 155 0.81 7.12 14.56
C SER A 155 2.32 7.07 14.30
N PRO A 156 3.06 8.19 14.42
CA PRO A 156 4.53 8.18 14.29
C PRO A 156 5.20 7.39 15.42
N SER A 157 4.61 7.39 16.62
CA SER A 157 5.10 6.64 17.79
C SER A 157 5.12 5.13 17.55
N ALA A 158 4.38 4.65 16.55
CA ALA A 158 4.32 3.24 16.20
C ALA A 158 5.45 2.78 15.27
N THR A 159 6.26 3.68 14.72
CA THR A 159 7.26 3.34 13.68
C THR A 159 8.17 2.20 14.14
N SER A 160 8.76 2.28 15.33
CA SER A 160 9.66 1.24 15.85
C SER A 160 8.96 -0.11 16.02
N LEU A 161 7.75 -0.13 16.59
CA LEU A 161 6.97 -1.36 16.78
C LEU A 161 6.54 -1.99 15.44
N LEU A 162 6.21 -1.17 14.45
CA LEU A 162 5.88 -1.64 13.10
C LEU A 162 7.12 -2.17 12.35
N ILE A 163 8.30 -1.59 12.61
CA ILE A 163 9.58 -2.10 12.10
C ILE A 163 9.86 -3.49 12.70
N ASP A 164 9.68 -3.67 13.99
CA ASP A 164 9.84 -4.99 14.64
C ASP A 164 8.83 -6.01 14.06
N ALA A 165 7.59 -5.60 13.85
CA ALA A 165 6.54 -6.43 13.28
C ALA A 165 6.81 -6.89 11.82
N LEU A 166 7.74 -6.27 11.08
CA LEU A 166 8.20 -6.79 9.79
C LEU A 166 8.93 -8.14 9.91
N SER A 167 9.40 -8.48 11.11
CA SER A 167 10.07 -9.76 11.41
C SER A 167 9.17 -10.75 12.14
N ASP A 168 7.86 -10.48 12.24
CA ASP A 168 6.91 -11.37 12.91
C ASP A 168 6.87 -12.76 12.29
N ALA A 169 6.67 -13.80 13.11
CA ALA A 169 6.53 -15.17 12.64
C ALA A 169 5.35 -15.35 11.67
N VAL A 170 4.26 -14.58 11.87
CA VAL A 170 3.02 -14.71 11.10
C VAL A 170 3.04 -13.78 9.86
N PRO A 171 2.90 -14.34 8.65
CA PRO A 171 2.94 -13.55 7.40
C PRO A 171 1.94 -12.39 7.34
N GLY A 172 0.72 -12.57 7.87
CA GLY A 172 -0.32 -11.54 7.93
C GLY A 172 0.12 -10.31 8.72
N VAL A 173 0.78 -10.53 9.87
CA VAL A 173 1.33 -9.43 10.69
C VAL A 173 2.42 -8.67 9.94
N ARG A 174 3.37 -9.37 9.30
CA ARG A 174 4.42 -8.74 8.47
C ARG A 174 3.83 -7.88 7.36
N LEU A 175 2.82 -8.40 6.67
CA LEU A 175 2.15 -7.70 5.57
C LEU A 175 1.45 -6.42 6.04
N GLN A 176 0.74 -6.48 7.16
CA GLN A 176 0.08 -5.30 7.74
C GLN A 176 1.11 -4.29 8.25
N ALA A 177 2.21 -4.73 8.84
CA ALA A 177 3.30 -3.85 9.27
C ALA A 177 3.91 -3.09 8.10
N ALA A 178 4.22 -3.78 6.98
CA ALA A 178 4.72 -3.14 5.77
C ALA A 178 3.75 -2.08 5.24
N LYS A 179 2.45 -2.41 5.20
CA LYS A 179 1.40 -1.50 4.76
C LYS A 179 1.24 -0.30 5.70
N ALA A 180 1.34 -0.53 7.00
CA ALA A 180 1.24 0.52 8.02
C ALA A 180 2.41 1.50 7.92
N LEU A 181 3.65 1.01 7.79
CA LEU A 181 4.84 1.84 7.62
C LEU A 181 4.74 2.79 6.42
N GLY A 182 4.20 2.29 5.29
CA GLY A 182 3.95 3.14 4.14
C GLY A 182 2.89 4.23 4.38
N ARG A 183 2.00 4.05 5.36
CA ARG A 183 0.95 5.02 5.72
C ARG A 183 1.41 6.04 6.76
N VAL A 184 2.20 5.59 7.74
CA VAL A 184 2.80 6.46 8.77
C VAL A 184 3.67 7.53 8.12
N GLY A 185 4.38 7.21 7.05
CA GLY A 185 5.13 8.20 6.27
C GLY A 185 6.49 8.55 6.84
N ASP A 186 7.03 7.71 7.73
CA ASP A 186 8.33 7.93 8.35
C ASP A 186 9.48 7.44 7.44
N ALA A 187 10.52 8.28 7.31
CA ALA A 187 11.70 7.97 6.51
C ALA A 187 12.48 6.75 7.02
N GLU A 188 12.43 6.47 8.33
CA GLU A 188 13.08 5.30 8.95
C GLU A 188 12.54 3.97 8.40
N ALA A 189 11.32 3.96 7.90
CA ALA A 189 10.72 2.79 7.27
C ALA A 189 11.43 2.36 5.97
N VAL A 190 12.04 3.31 5.23
CA VAL A 190 12.60 3.05 3.89
C VAL A 190 13.69 1.96 3.90
N PRO A 191 14.78 2.08 4.68
CA PRO A 191 15.84 1.07 4.68
C PRO A 191 15.37 -0.29 5.16
N VAL A 192 14.43 -0.33 6.10
CA VAL A 192 13.92 -1.58 6.68
C VAL A 192 13.00 -2.31 5.71
N LEU A 193 12.11 -1.58 5.01
CA LEU A 193 11.28 -2.13 3.94
C LEU A 193 12.14 -2.70 2.81
N LEU A 194 13.21 -2.01 2.39
CA LEU A 194 14.14 -2.51 1.38
C LEU A 194 14.95 -3.74 1.86
N LYS A 195 15.27 -3.83 3.15
CA LYS A 195 15.88 -5.02 3.75
C LYS A 195 14.91 -6.20 3.75
N ALA A 196 13.64 -5.97 4.05
CA ALA A 196 12.60 -6.99 4.11
C ALA A 196 12.28 -7.64 2.74
N LEU A 197 12.75 -7.04 1.61
CA LEU A 197 12.67 -7.68 0.29
C LEU A 197 13.48 -8.97 0.19
N ARG A 198 14.46 -9.19 1.08
CA ARG A 198 15.23 -10.43 1.08
C ARG A 198 14.36 -11.57 1.59
N GLY A 199 14.08 -12.55 0.74
CA GLY A 199 13.24 -13.70 1.09
C GLY A 199 11.74 -13.40 1.15
N ALA A 200 11.33 -12.20 0.71
CA ALA A 200 9.93 -11.86 0.56
C ALA A 200 9.30 -12.64 -0.60
N ASP A 201 8.10 -13.17 -0.38
CA ASP A 201 7.27 -13.70 -1.45
C ASP A 201 6.74 -12.57 -2.36
N GLU A 202 6.02 -12.91 -3.41
CA GLU A 202 5.48 -11.97 -4.37
C GLU A 202 4.51 -10.97 -3.71
N GLN A 203 3.64 -11.44 -2.80
CA GLN A 203 2.67 -10.60 -2.10
C GLN A 203 3.37 -9.57 -1.21
N MET A 204 4.33 -10.01 -0.43
CA MET A 204 5.11 -9.15 0.47
C MET A 204 5.96 -8.14 -0.33
N SER A 205 6.63 -8.60 -1.40
CA SER A 205 7.40 -7.73 -2.30
C SER A 205 6.53 -6.64 -2.91
N SER A 206 5.37 -7.00 -3.45
CA SER A 206 4.41 -6.06 -4.01
C SER A 206 3.94 -5.04 -2.98
N GLN A 207 3.65 -5.48 -1.75
CA GLN A 207 3.24 -4.59 -0.66
C GLN A 207 4.38 -3.63 -0.25
N ILE A 208 5.62 -4.11 -0.16
CA ILE A 208 6.78 -3.29 0.17
C ILE A 208 6.93 -2.16 -0.87
N PHE A 209 6.88 -2.49 -2.16
CA PHE A 209 6.99 -1.46 -3.20
C PHE A 209 5.80 -0.47 -3.18
N ALA A 210 4.58 -0.94 -2.93
CA ALA A 210 3.44 -0.05 -2.74
C ALA A 210 3.63 0.90 -1.54
N SER A 211 4.25 0.43 -0.47
CA SER A 211 4.57 1.25 0.71
C SER A 211 5.67 2.26 0.41
N LEU A 212 6.70 1.87 -0.35
CA LEU A 212 7.76 2.78 -0.81
C LEU A 212 7.23 3.87 -1.75
N VAL A 213 6.29 3.52 -2.64
CA VAL A 213 5.60 4.52 -3.48
C VAL A 213 4.82 5.51 -2.61
N ARG A 214 4.15 5.03 -1.58
CA ARG A 214 3.40 5.89 -0.65
C ARG A 214 4.30 6.80 0.17
N LEU A 215 5.50 6.35 0.55
CA LEU A 215 6.54 7.18 1.17
C LEU A 215 7.07 8.28 0.23
N GLY A 216 6.82 8.16 -1.06
CA GLY A 216 7.05 9.20 -2.05
C GLY A 216 8.53 9.60 -2.13
N SER A 217 8.78 10.91 -2.08
CA SER A 217 10.10 11.51 -2.25
C SER A 217 11.14 11.03 -1.23
N LEU A 218 10.72 10.52 -0.06
CA LEU A 218 11.59 9.95 0.96
C LEU A 218 12.25 8.65 0.48
N ALA A 219 11.54 7.84 -0.32
CA ALA A 219 12.04 6.57 -0.83
C ALA A 219 12.97 6.71 -2.05
N VAL A 220 12.94 7.85 -2.76
CA VAL A 220 13.63 8.02 -4.04
C VAL A 220 15.13 7.75 -3.99
N PRO A 221 15.92 8.28 -3.04
CA PRO A 221 17.37 7.99 -3.00
C PRO A 221 17.67 6.51 -2.83
N ALA A 222 16.93 5.83 -1.97
CA ALA A 222 17.13 4.41 -1.69
C ALA A 222 16.67 3.53 -2.87
N LEU A 223 15.58 3.88 -3.56
CA LEU A 223 15.12 3.21 -4.78
C LEU A 223 16.13 3.37 -5.92
N ILE A 224 16.72 4.56 -6.10
CA ILE A 224 17.79 4.81 -7.07
C ILE A 224 19.00 3.90 -6.79
N GLN A 225 19.41 3.79 -5.54
CA GLN A 225 20.50 2.87 -5.16
C GLN A 225 20.12 1.41 -5.43
N LYS A 226 18.91 1.01 -5.09
CA LYS A 226 18.44 -0.37 -5.21
C LYS A 226 18.14 -0.79 -6.65
N SER A 227 17.86 0.16 -7.56
CA SER A 227 17.69 -0.11 -9.00
C SER A 227 18.95 -0.67 -9.68
N LYS A 228 20.10 -0.63 -9.02
CA LYS A 228 21.36 -1.24 -9.47
C LYS A 228 21.53 -2.71 -9.03
N SER A 229 20.48 -3.33 -8.50
CA SER A 229 20.50 -4.73 -8.05
C SER A 229 20.82 -5.70 -9.19
N SER A 230 21.49 -6.81 -8.88
CA SER A 230 21.69 -7.92 -9.81
C SER A 230 20.38 -8.61 -10.22
N SER A 231 19.35 -8.58 -9.36
CA SER A 231 18.04 -9.15 -9.64
C SER A 231 17.20 -8.23 -10.55
N ALA A 232 16.85 -8.71 -11.73
CA ALA A 232 15.98 -7.99 -12.67
C ALA A 232 14.61 -7.68 -12.05
N HIS A 233 14.06 -8.61 -11.25
CA HIS A 233 12.79 -8.41 -10.54
C HIS A 233 12.86 -7.20 -9.59
N ILE A 234 13.95 -7.05 -8.84
CA ILE A 234 14.13 -5.90 -7.94
C ILE A 234 14.30 -4.62 -8.75
N ARG A 235 15.13 -4.63 -9.82
CA ARG A 235 15.31 -3.46 -10.69
C ARG A 235 13.97 -3.02 -11.28
N TRP A 236 13.19 -3.96 -11.84
CA TRP A 236 11.88 -3.70 -12.41
C TRP A 236 10.93 -2.99 -11.43
N ASN A 237 10.83 -3.51 -10.20
CA ASN A 237 10.00 -2.90 -9.16
C ASN A 237 10.51 -1.51 -8.76
N CYS A 238 11.83 -1.30 -8.65
CA CYS A 238 12.40 0.01 -8.36
C CYS A 238 12.06 1.03 -9.47
N ILE A 239 12.24 0.63 -10.74
CA ILE A 239 11.91 1.49 -11.88
C ILE A 239 10.43 1.82 -11.92
N ARG A 240 9.55 0.83 -11.66
CA ARG A 240 8.11 1.06 -11.53
C ARG A 240 7.79 2.06 -10.43
N ALA A 241 8.32 1.83 -9.21
CA ALA A 241 8.06 2.71 -8.08
C ALA A 241 8.58 4.13 -8.31
N LEU A 242 9.77 4.30 -8.90
CA LEU A 242 10.32 5.60 -9.27
C LEU A 242 9.44 6.31 -10.32
N GLY A 243 8.90 5.55 -11.27
CA GLY A 243 7.93 6.06 -12.25
C GLY A 243 6.63 6.53 -11.59
N GLU A 244 6.10 5.78 -10.63
CA GLU A 244 4.85 6.11 -9.91
C GLU A 244 5.02 7.29 -8.94
N ILE A 245 6.20 7.48 -8.34
CA ILE A 245 6.49 8.61 -7.43
C ILE A 245 6.58 9.95 -8.19
N HIS A 246 6.96 9.95 -9.45
CA HIS A 246 7.10 11.15 -10.30
C HIS A 246 8.11 12.21 -9.78
N ASP A 247 9.12 11.81 -9.02
CA ASP A 247 10.18 12.72 -8.58
C ASP A 247 11.25 12.88 -9.67
N ARG A 248 11.57 14.10 -10.05
CA ARG A 248 12.55 14.41 -11.11
C ARG A 248 13.94 13.84 -10.85
N ARG A 249 14.31 13.60 -9.60
CA ARG A 249 15.57 12.94 -9.24
C ARG A 249 15.69 11.52 -9.81
N ALA A 250 14.56 10.89 -10.16
CA ALA A 250 14.52 9.58 -10.78
C ALA A 250 14.84 9.58 -12.27
N LEU A 251 14.75 10.73 -12.96
CA LEU A 251 14.91 10.81 -14.42
C LEU A 251 16.23 10.20 -14.92
N PRO A 252 17.41 10.47 -14.35
CA PRO A 252 18.66 9.86 -14.83
C PRO A 252 18.62 8.34 -14.80
N VAL A 253 18.10 7.75 -13.72
CA VAL A 253 18.02 6.30 -13.54
C VAL A 253 16.98 5.67 -14.49
N LEU A 254 15.82 6.31 -14.67
CA LEU A 254 14.80 5.85 -15.60
C LEU A 254 15.30 5.88 -17.05
N VAL A 255 16.08 6.90 -17.42
CA VAL A 255 16.69 7.00 -18.75
C VAL A 255 17.76 5.93 -18.96
N GLU A 256 18.64 5.71 -18.00
CA GLU A 256 19.64 4.63 -18.09
C GLU A 256 18.99 3.25 -18.17
N ALA A 257 17.86 3.04 -17.48
CA ALA A 257 17.14 1.77 -17.52
C ALA A 257 16.52 1.44 -18.89
N LEU A 258 16.47 2.37 -19.84
CA LEU A 258 16.08 2.07 -21.25
C LEU A 258 17.05 1.09 -21.94
N GLN A 259 18.27 0.97 -21.44
CA GLN A 259 19.29 0.03 -21.94
C GLN A 259 19.53 -1.14 -20.97
N ASP A 260 18.62 -1.39 -20.03
CA ASP A 260 18.77 -2.53 -19.10
C ASP A 260 18.86 -3.85 -19.87
N ASN A 261 19.69 -4.77 -19.37
CA ASN A 261 19.87 -6.09 -19.96
C ASN A 261 18.59 -6.93 -19.96
N ASP A 262 17.67 -6.64 -19.04
CA ASP A 262 16.34 -7.26 -18.98
C ASP A 262 15.33 -6.38 -19.70
N HIS A 263 14.72 -6.95 -20.74
CA HIS A 263 13.74 -6.23 -21.58
C HIS A 263 12.54 -5.72 -20.78
N SER A 264 12.10 -6.45 -19.75
CA SER A 264 10.97 -6.03 -18.91
C SER A 264 11.30 -4.78 -18.11
N VAL A 265 12.55 -4.66 -17.62
CA VAL A 265 13.04 -3.46 -16.92
C VAL A 265 13.10 -2.26 -17.87
N ALA A 266 13.71 -2.45 -19.05
CA ALA A 266 13.79 -1.40 -20.07
C ALA A 266 12.40 -0.93 -20.53
N TRP A 267 11.48 -1.87 -20.71
CA TRP A 267 10.10 -1.55 -21.09
C TRP A 267 9.33 -0.82 -19.99
N MET A 268 9.57 -1.17 -18.70
CA MET A 268 8.97 -0.45 -17.57
C MET A 268 9.48 1.00 -17.52
N ALA A 269 10.77 1.23 -17.75
CA ALA A 269 11.34 2.57 -17.84
C ALA A 269 10.69 3.38 -18.97
N ALA A 270 10.54 2.76 -20.15
CA ALA A 270 9.89 3.38 -21.29
C ALA A 270 8.44 3.79 -21.01
N LYS A 271 7.69 2.99 -20.25
CA LYS A 271 6.33 3.32 -19.80
C LYS A 271 6.28 4.45 -18.75
N SER A 272 7.30 4.54 -17.90
CA SER A 272 7.37 5.52 -16.82
C SER A 272 7.76 6.92 -17.31
N LEU A 273 8.71 7.03 -18.23
CA LEU A 273 9.28 8.30 -18.70
C LEU A 273 8.27 9.29 -19.28
N PRO A 274 7.25 8.90 -20.08
CA PRO A 274 6.27 9.83 -20.60
C PRO A 274 5.46 10.59 -19.55
N GLN A 275 5.40 10.07 -18.32
CA GLN A 275 4.70 10.70 -17.22
C GLN A 275 5.42 11.94 -16.69
N PHE A 276 6.73 12.06 -16.96
CA PHE A 276 7.53 13.24 -16.63
C PHE A 276 7.42 14.37 -17.68
N GLY A 277 6.66 14.15 -18.75
CA GLY A 277 6.43 15.15 -19.79
C GLY A 277 7.73 15.63 -20.44
N LYS A 278 7.81 16.94 -20.72
CA LYS A 278 8.96 17.59 -21.38
C LYS A 278 10.30 17.33 -20.68
N ALA A 279 10.28 17.11 -19.37
CA ALA A 279 11.50 16.89 -18.58
C ALA A 279 12.26 15.61 -18.98
N SER A 280 11.56 14.61 -19.56
CA SER A 280 12.17 13.37 -20.03
C SER A 280 12.82 13.48 -21.41
N LEU A 281 12.42 14.44 -22.27
CA LEU A 281 12.86 14.51 -23.67
C LEU A 281 14.38 14.73 -23.80
N LYS A 282 14.91 15.78 -23.16
CA LYS A 282 16.34 16.09 -23.21
C LYS A 282 17.20 14.93 -22.76
N PRO A 283 16.99 14.32 -21.56
CA PRO A 283 17.76 13.16 -21.13
C PRO A 283 17.68 11.93 -22.06
N VAL A 284 16.51 11.67 -22.65
CA VAL A 284 16.34 10.56 -23.60
C VAL A 284 17.10 10.84 -24.91
N LEU A 285 17.07 12.05 -25.44
CA LEU A 285 17.84 12.42 -26.62
C LEU A 285 19.35 12.36 -26.36
N GLU A 286 19.79 12.84 -25.21
CA GLU A 286 21.19 12.74 -24.77
C GLU A 286 21.65 11.28 -24.65
N LEU A 287 20.77 10.37 -24.16
CA LEU A 287 21.06 8.93 -24.18
C LEU A 287 21.26 8.43 -25.61
N LEU A 288 20.36 8.76 -26.54
CA LEU A 288 20.46 8.34 -27.95
C LEU A 288 21.69 8.88 -28.67
N ILE A 289 22.24 10.02 -28.22
CA ILE A 289 23.49 10.59 -28.76
C ILE A 289 24.72 9.79 -28.33
N ARG A 290 24.77 9.35 -27.04
CA ARG A 290 25.97 8.72 -26.46
C ARG A 290 25.97 7.20 -26.48
N ALA A 291 24.77 6.57 -26.50
CA ALA A 291 24.65 5.13 -26.36
C ALA A 291 24.87 4.37 -27.66
N ALA A 292 25.41 3.15 -27.54
CA ALA A 292 25.39 2.20 -28.65
C ALA A 292 23.95 1.76 -28.94
N MET A 293 23.51 2.00 -30.19
CA MET A 293 22.13 1.71 -30.55
C MET A 293 21.86 0.21 -30.68
N THR A 294 21.01 -0.31 -29.82
CA THR A 294 20.49 -1.68 -29.87
C THR A 294 19.04 -1.69 -30.38
N PRO A 295 18.52 -2.82 -30.89
CA PRO A 295 17.11 -2.92 -31.27
C PRO A 295 16.17 -2.56 -30.12
N TRP A 296 16.49 -2.98 -28.90
CA TRP A 296 15.67 -2.70 -27.72
C TRP A 296 15.69 -1.24 -27.31
N LEU A 297 16.86 -0.58 -27.35
CA LEU A 297 16.94 0.85 -27.10
C LEU A 297 16.16 1.64 -28.14
N ALA A 298 16.23 1.24 -29.43
CA ALA A 298 15.47 1.86 -30.49
C ALA A 298 13.95 1.74 -30.24
N GLU A 299 13.49 0.56 -29.83
CA GLU A 299 12.09 0.29 -29.52
C GLU A 299 11.60 1.09 -28.30
N THR A 300 12.31 1.00 -27.19
CA THR A 300 11.94 1.67 -25.93
C THR A 300 11.97 3.19 -26.05
N ALA A 301 13.00 3.74 -26.67
CA ALA A 301 13.10 5.17 -26.93
C ALA A 301 12.03 5.65 -27.92
N SER A 302 11.75 4.87 -28.98
CA SER A 302 10.65 5.18 -29.91
C SER A 302 9.30 5.23 -29.20
N TYR A 303 9.06 4.33 -28.25
CA TYR A 303 7.84 4.36 -27.45
C TYR A 303 7.72 5.66 -26.64
N VAL A 304 8.79 6.09 -25.97
CA VAL A 304 8.82 7.34 -25.19
C VAL A 304 8.54 8.54 -26.08
N LEU A 305 9.28 8.67 -27.20
CA LEU A 305 9.14 9.80 -28.14
C LEU A 305 7.76 9.85 -28.79
N ASN A 306 7.22 8.68 -29.21
CA ASN A 306 5.85 8.59 -29.73
C ASN A 306 4.78 8.99 -28.71
N SER A 307 4.95 8.53 -27.47
CA SER A 307 4.01 8.85 -26.39
C SER A 307 3.96 10.36 -26.12
N TYR A 308 5.09 11.03 -26.29
CA TYR A 308 5.18 12.47 -26.19
C TYR A 308 4.60 13.17 -27.44
N ALA A 309 5.02 12.78 -28.64
CA ALA A 309 4.56 13.38 -29.90
C ALA A 309 3.03 13.32 -30.08
N ARG A 310 2.36 12.34 -29.47
CA ARG A 310 0.89 12.25 -29.47
C ARG A 310 0.21 13.32 -28.62
N ARG A 311 0.93 13.88 -27.64
CA ARG A 311 0.39 14.86 -26.69
C ARG A 311 0.80 16.29 -27.03
N ASP A 312 1.86 16.46 -27.81
CA ASP A 312 2.44 17.75 -28.18
C ASP A 312 2.54 17.86 -29.71
N THR A 313 1.63 18.63 -30.29
CA THR A 313 1.52 18.81 -31.73
C THR A 313 2.67 19.64 -32.32
N GLU A 314 3.31 20.50 -31.53
CA GLU A 314 4.46 21.29 -31.93
C GLU A 314 5.75 20.48 -32.00
N ALA A 315 5.93 19.58 -31.02
CA ALA A 315 7.09 18.70 -30.98
C ALA A 315 7.01 17.55 -31.99
N LYS A 316 5.82 17.13 -32.42
CA LYS A 316 5.60 16.00 -33.30
C LYS A 316 6.41 16.09 -34.61
N PRO A 317 6.34 17.17 -35.41
CA PRO A 317 7.07 17.25 -36.66
C PRO A 317 8.59 17.23 -36.48
N ILE A 318 9.10 17.70 -35.32
CA ILE A 318 10.53 17.70 -35.00
C ILE A 318 11.00 16.29 -34.59
N LEU A 319 10.16 15.53 -33.90
CA LEU A 319 10.48 14.18 -33.41
C LEU A 319 10.32 13.11 -34.49
N GLU A 320 9.43 13.31 -35.48
CA GLU A 320 9.04 12.29 -36.45
C GLU A 320 10.20 11.79 -37.32
N PRO A 321 11.12 12.63 -37.84
CA PRO A 321 12.28 12.16 -38.63
C PRO A 321 13.19 11.22 -37.82
N LEU A 322 13.44 11.52 -36.54
CA LEU A 322 14.22 10.65 -35.64
C LEU A 322 13.51 9.32 -35.43
N MET A 323 12.21 9.35 -35.16
CA MET A 323 11.42 8.13 -34.91
C MET A 323 11.34 7.23 -36.16
N GLN A 324 11.19 7.80 -37.35
CA GLN A 324 11.23 7.05 -38.61
C GLN A 324 12.59 6.39 -38.85
N ARG A 325 13.68 7.12 -38.57
CA ARG A 325 15.02 6.55 -38.64
C ARG A 325 15.23 5.37 -37.71
N MET A 326 14.71 5.44 -36.49
CA MET A 326 14.84 4.37 -35.50
C MET A 326 14.02 3.12 -35.87
N ARG A 327 13.00 3.23 -36.70
CA ARG A 327 12.20 2.10 -37.24
C ARG A 327 12.82 1.43 -38.45
N GLY A 328 13.70 2.11 -39.19
CA GLY A 328 14.32 1.61 -40.41
C GLY A 328 15.44 0.61 -40.16
N THR A 329 15.84 -0.13 -41.18
CA THR A 329 16.94 -1.12 -41.12
C THR A 329 18.31 -0.50 -40.81
N GLY A 330 18.47 0.81 -40.99
CA GLY A 330 19.70 1.57 -40.73
C GLY A 330 19.76 2.25 -39.34
N PHE A 331 18.94 1.86 -38.40
CA PHE A 331 18.82 2.55 -37.10
C PHE A 331 20.14 2.70 -36.31
N ARG A 332 21.12 1.80 -36.54
CA ARG A 332 22.42 1.87 -35.89
C ARG A 332 23.31 3.00 -36.41
N VAL A 333 23.11 3.41 -37.66
CA VAL A 333 23.93 4.43 -38.30
C VAL A 333 23.17 5.76 -38.34
N GLY A 334 23.79 6.80 -37.77
CA GLY A 334 23.28 8.15 -37.85
C GLY A 334 22.14 8.49 -36.87
N THR A 335 21.68 7.57 -36.00
CA THR A 335 20.67 7.92 -35.00
C THR A 335 21.20 8.95 -33.98
N ALA A 336 22.47 8.86 -33.59
CA ALA A 336 23.10 9.85 -32.70
C ALA A 336 23.10 11.26 -33.33
N VAL A 337 23.45 11.38 -34.61
CA VAL A 337 23.44 12.65 -35.35
C VAL A 337 22.00 13.19 -35.50
N ALA A 338 21.05 12.30 -35.82
CA ALA A 338 19.64 12.68 -35.88
C ALA A 338 19.11 13.15 -34.52
N ALA A 339 19.44 12.45 -33.43
CA ALA A 339 19.06 12.83 -32.06
C ALA A 339 19.65 14.19 -31.66
N GLN A 340 20.92 14.45 -32.03
CA GLN A 340 21.57 15.73 -31.78
C GLN A 340 20.89 16.88 -32.54
N ARG A 341 20.52 16.64 -33.77
CA ARG A 341 19.77 17.61 -34.60
C ARG A 341 18.39 17.87 -33.97
N THR A 342 17.65 16.83 -33.65
CA THR A 342 16.34 16.91 -33.00
C THR A 342 16.41 17.68 -31.66
N LEU A 343 17.44 17.43 -30.84
CA LEU A 343 17.65 18.14 -29.59
C LEU A 343 17.81 19.66 -29.85
N LYS A 344 18.63 20.05 -30.82
CA LYS A 344 18.85 21.46 -31.17
C LYS A 344 17.57 22.11 -31.69
N GLU A 345 16.82 21.44 -32.54
CA GLU A 345 15.55 21.94 -33.11
C GLU A 345 14.50 22.16 -31.99
N LEU A 346 14.36 21.23 -31.02
CA LEU A 346 13.46 21.38 -29.87
C LEU A 346 13.86 22.54 -28.96
N GLN A 347 15.16 22.78 -28.79
CA GLN A 347 15.68 23.92 -28.02
C GLN A 347 15.38 25.25 -28.75
N THR A 348 15.61 25.31 -30.07
CA THR A 348 15.34 26.50 -30.89
C THR A 348 13.85 26.82 -30.91
N ALA A 349 12.99 25.82 -30.93
CA ALA A 349 11.54 25.98 -30.87
C ALA A 349 11.03 26.34 -29.45
N GLY A 350 11.91 26.38 -28.41
CA GLY A 350 11.53 26.69 -27.03
C GLY A 350 10.72 25.59 -26.36
N ILE A 351 10.66 24.39 -26.95
CA ILE A 351 9.91 23.25 -26.38
C ILE A 351 10.61 22.67 -25.17
N ILE A 352 11.95 22.64 -25.21
CA ILE A 352 12.81 22.23 -24.09
C ILE A 352 13.82 23.33 -23.77
N ALA A 353 14.25 23.39 -22.51
CA ALA A 353 15.22 24.41 -22.07
C ALA A 353 16.57 24.25 -22.81
N SER A 354 17.11 25.36 -23.27
CA SER A 354 18.52 25.47 -23.64
C SER A 354 19.41 25.14 -22.43
N ALA A 355 20.61 24.60 -22.65
CA ALA A 355 21.50 24.17 -21.58
C ALA A 355 21.93 25.34 -20.69
#